data_b5f5b06a9628d4351631f5f00b596a3f
#
_entry.id   b5f5b06a9628d4351631f5f00b596a3f
#
_cell.length_a   1.000
_cell.length_b   1.000
_cell.length_c   1.000
_cell.angle_alpha   90.00
_cell.angle_beta   90.00
_cell.angle_gamma   90.00
#
_symmetry.space_group_name_H-M   'P 1'
#
loop_
_entity.id
_entity.type
_entity.pdbx_description
1 polymer ?
#
loop_
_entity_poly.entity_id
_entity_poly.type
_entity_poly.pdbx_seq_one_letter_code
_entity_poly.pdbx_strand_id
1 'polypeptide(L)'
;IKRELIPAYVAEKGWSKWWSKARTKIKRDSHYGFSEKKKDLIFTRDKPVTFAEELLESFSTSDSFSKKLDFAIEFVNNIEKEEGLSVVPYFIDYFTEEMKGDSETRQVLSYMILKDMAKFVDPSKLKLDALRQKVVDFIKGSHDLALLSMKISSYDYKKDLVNIIEESREDWPHVLSELLFETPVRIHKYILNNLIRSHSYSIINGFIDRVITGAKQYPDIFIWVARNLLSKQWDYDWLDYSRERLAVTGFRLMNE
;
A
#
# COMPACT_ATOMS: atom_id res chain seq x y z
N ILE A 1 -26.89 5.28 -19.02
CA ILE A 1 -26.11 4.06 -19.36
C ILE A 1 -26.69 2.83 -18.63
N LYS A 2 -26.78 2.82 -17.27
CA LYS A 2 -27.26 1.64 -16.53
C LYS A 2 -28.66 1.21 -16.97
N ARG A 3 -29.61 2.13 -17.05
CA ARG A 3 -30.98 1.87 -17.44
C ARG A 3 -31.12 1.33 -18.88
N GLU A 4 -30.23 1.76 -19.77
CA GLU A 4 -30.25 1.35 -21.19
C GLU A 4 -29.62 -0.04 -21.39
N LEU A 5 -28.68 -0.41 -20.53
CA LEU A 5 -27.93 -1.65 -20.69
C LEU A 5 -28.50 -2.81 -19.87
N ILE A 6 -29.28 -2.53 -18.84
CA ILE A 6 -29.98 -3.56 -18.05
C ILE A 6 -31.46 -3.60 -18.45
N PRO A 7 -32.06 -4.78 -18.69
CA PRO A 7 -31.42 -6.13 -18.69
C PRO A 7 -30.91 -6.55 -20.09
N ALA A 8 -31.04 -5.67 -21.12
CA ALA A 8 -30.83 -6.05 -22.50
C ALA A 8 -29.45 -6.64 -22.83
N TYR A 9 -28.41 -6.09 -22.24
CA TYR A 9 -27.01 -6.45 -22.53
C TYR A 9 -26.24 -6.95 -21.30
N VAL A 10 -26.66 -6.53 -20.12
CA VAL A 10 -25.97 -6.89 -18.85
C VAL A 10 -27.00 -7.28 -17.82
N ALA A 11 -26.85 -8.46 -17.22
CA ALA A 11 -27.69 -8.88 -16.10
C ALA A 11 -27.43 -7.99 -14.87
N GLU A 12 -28.48 -7.65 -14.12
CA GLU A 12 -28.38 -6.75 -12.97
C GLU A 12 -27.36 -7.20 -11.92
N LYS A 13 -27.30 -8.51 -11.62
CA LYS A 13 -26.30 -9.12 -10.73
C LYS A 13 -24.86 -8.97 -11.22
N GLY A 14 -24.65 -8.82 -12.52
CA GLY A 14 -23.34 -8.67 -13.17
C GLY A 14 -22.90 -7.23 -13.38
N TRP A 15 -23.79 -6.25 -13.13
CA TRP A 15 -23.57 -4.84 -13.46
C TRP A 15 -22.29 -4.27 -12.86
N SER A 16 -22.07 -4.41 -11.57
CA SER A 16 -20.90 -3.82 -10.88
C SER A 16 -19.58 -4.31 -11.47
N LYS A 17 -19.47 -5.61 -11.73
CA LYS A 17 -18.28 -6.23 -12.33
C LYS A 17 -18.08 -5.78 -13.78
N TRP A 18 -19.16 -5.76 -14.55
CA TRP A 18 -19.14 -5.30 -15.95
C TRP A 18 -18.76 -3.82 -16.02
N TRP A 19 -19.43 -2.97 -15.21
CA TRP A 19 -19.20 -1.53 -15.19
C TRP A 19 -17.76 -1.18 -14.78
N SER A 20 -17.19 -1.86 -13.79
CA SER A 20 -15.80 -1.69 -13.40
C SER A 20 -14.85 -1.94 -14.59
N LYS A 21 -15.06 -3.03 -15.33
CA LYS A 21 -14.25 -3.35 -16.52
C LYS A 21 -14.47 -2.35 -17.66
N ALA A 22 -15.71 -1.99 -17.93
CA ALA A 22 -16.07 -1.03 -18.98
C ALA A 22 -15.44 0.35 -18.67
N ARG A 23 -15.54 0.81 -17.43
CA ARG A 23 -14.96 2.07 -16.97
C ARG A 23 -13.44 2.09 -17.15
N THR A 24 -12.75 0.99 -16.84
CA THR A 24 -11.31 0.87 -17.07
C THR A 24 -10.96 0.97 -18.56
N LYS A 25 -11.74 0.35 -19.44
CA LYS A 25 -11.52 0.45 -20.89
C LYS A 25 -11.78 1.85 -21.41
N ILE A 26 -12.88 2.50 -20.97
CA ILE A 26 -13.22 3.87 -21.38
C ILE A 26 -12.15 4.86 -20.92
N LYS A 27 -11.61 4.69 -19.71
CA LYS A 27 -10.48 5.52 -19.22
C LYS A 27 -9.23 5.44 -20.10
N ARG A 28 -9.03 4.29 -20.74
CA ARG A 28 -7.88 4.08 -21.66
C ARG A 28 -8.14 4.54 -23.08
N ASP A 29 -9.35 4.87 -23.42
CA ASP A 29 -9.69 5.38 -24.75
C ASP A 29 -9.50 6.90 -24.78
N SER A 30 -8.56 7.36 -25.61
CA SER A 30 -8.19 8.78 -25.69
C SER A 30 -9.30 9.71 -26.13
N HIS A 31 -10.37 9.17 -26.75
CA HIS A 31 -11.51 9.95 -27.23
C HIS A 31 -12.59 10.21 -26.17
N TYR A 32 -12.54 9.54 -25.03
CA TYR A 32 -13.53 9.69 -23.97
C TYR A 32 -12.91 10.21 -22.68
N GLY A 33 -13.70 10.99 -21.93
CA GLY A 33 -13.33 11.48 -20.60
C GLY A 33 -14.44 11.24 -19.59
N PHE A 34 -14.10 11.27 -18.32
CA PHE A 34 -15.05 11.26 -17.21
C PHE A 34 -15.13 12.64 -16.57
N SER A 35 -16.34 13.08 -16.26
CA SER A 35 -16.53 14.37 -15.58
C SER A 35 -16.04 14.28 -14.12
N GLU A 36 -15.23 15.24 -13.69
CA GLU A 36 -14.83 15.38 -12.29
C GLU A 36 -16.01 15.65 -11.35
N LYS A 37 -17.02 16.40 -11.85
CA LYS A 37 -18.19 16.80 -11.06
C LYS A 37 -19.24 15.70 -10.93
N LYS A 38 -19.32 14.79 -11.89
CA LYS A 38 -20.31 13.70 -11.93
C LYS A 38 -19.61 12.39 -12.29
N LYS A 39 -19.30 11.58 -11.27
CA LYS A 39 -18.48 10.34 -11.37
C LYS A 39 -18.84 9.36 -12.51
N ASP A 40 -20.05 9.42 -13.05
CA ASP A 40 -20.53 8.51 -14.09
C ASP A 40 -20.92 9.21 -15.40
N LEU A 41 -20.57 10.49 -15.54
CA LEU A 41 -20.77 11.20 -16.79
C LEU A 41 -19.55 11.02 -17.70
N ILE A 42 -19.78 10.39 -18.84
CA ILE A 42 -18.78 10.20 -19.89
C ILE A 42 -19.06 11.25 -20.97
N PHE A 43 -18.02 11.86 -21.48
CA PHE A 43 -18.11 12.80 -22.61
C PHE A 43 -17.08 12.44 -23.68
N THR A 44 -17.34 12.87 -24.92
CA THR A 44 -16.41 12.76 -26.03
C THR A 44 -15.46 13.95 -25.98
N ARG A 45 -14.17 13.73 -26.22
CA ARG A 45 -13.15 14.77 -26.29
C ARG A 45 -13.02 15.29 -27.71
N ASP A 46 -12.81 16.60 -27.84
CA ASP A 46 -12.57 17.24 -29.15
C ASP A 46 -11.20 16.84 -29.73
N LYS A 47 -10.23 16.58 -28.84
CA LYS A 47 -8.90 16.07 -29.19
C LYS A 47 -8.60 14.83 -28.36
N PRO A 48 -8.01 13.80 -28.94
CA PRO A 48 -7.56 12.64 -28.18
C PRO A 48 -6.56 13.05 -27.11
N VAL A 49 -6.78 12.57 -25.88
CA VAL A 49 -5.88 12.75 -24.74
C VAL A 49 -5.65 11.37 -24.13
N THR A 50 -4.41 10.94 -24.08
CA THR A 50 -4.08 9.63 -23.50
C THR A 50 -4.31 9.64 -22.00
N PHE A 51 -4.50 8.45 -21.41
CA PHE A 51 -4.64 8.33 -19.97
C PHE A 51 -3.38 8.78 -19.22
N ALA A 52 -2.21 8.59 -19.82
CA ALA A 52 -0.94 9.07 -19.28
C ALA A 52 -0.87 10.61 -19.22
N GLU A 53 -1.34 11.30 -20.29
CA GLU A 53 -1.41 12.77 -20.32
C GLU A 53 -2.42 13.32 -19.32
N GLU A 54 -3.59 12.67 -19.14
CA GLU A 54 -4.59 13.04 -18.14
C GLU A 54 -4.04 12.93 -16.71
N LEU A 55 -3.30 11.87 -16.43
CA LEU A 55 -2.62 11.72 -15.14
C LEU A 55 -1.54 12.78 -14.92
N LEU A 56 -0.77 13.11 -15.97
CA LEU A 56 0.24 14.16 -15.88
C LEU A 56 -0.39 15.53 -15.63
N GLU A 57 -1.50 15.86 -16.27
CA GLU A 57 -2.24 17.11 -16.02
C GLU A 57 -2.70 17.19 -14.56
N SER A 58 -3.33 16.12 -14.06
CA SER A 58 -3.79 16.02 -12.68
C SER A 58 -2.62 16.12 -11.68
N PHE A 59 -1.51 15.49 -11.99
CA PHE A 59 -0.27 15.55 -11.23
C PHE A 59 0.30 16.96 -11.19
N SER A 60 0.38 17.64 -12.33
CA SER A 60 0.99 18.95 -12.48
C SER A 60 0.18 20.04 -11.77
N THR A 61 -1.15 19.94 -11.80
CA THR A 61 -2.06 20.91 -11.17
C THR A 61 -2.25 20.69 -9.67
N SER A 62 -1.78 19.56 -9.11
CA SER A 62 -1.90 19.29 -7.68
C SER A 62 -0.76 19.91 -6.89
N ASP A 63 -1.06 20.61 -5.78
CA ASP A 63 -0.07 21.11 -4.82
C ASP A 63 0.27 20.11 -3.70
N SER A 64 -0.49 19.02 -3.59
CA SER A 64 -0.33 18.03 -2.53
C SER A 64 0.61 16.90 -2.94
N PHE A 65 1.70 16.70 -2.18
CA PHE A 65 2.60 15.56 -2.36
C PHE A 65 1.86 14.20 -2.35
N SER A 66 0.92 14.02 -1.41
CA SER A 66 0.14 12.77 -1.32
C SER A 66 -0.67 12.51 -2.59
N LYS A 67 -1.36 13.54 -3.13
CA LYS A 67 -2.09 13.40 -4.38
C LYS A 67 -1.17 13.14 -5.57
N LYS A 68 -0.04 13.83 -5.63
CA LYS A 68 0.98 13.58 -6.66
C LYS A 68 1.50 12.14 -6.61
N LEU A 69 1.75 11.63 -5.41
CA LEU A 69 2.14 10.23 -5.22
C LEU A 69 1.04 9.26 -5.69
N ASP A 70 -0.23 9.53 -5.36
CA ASP A 70 -1.36 8.69 -5.79
C ASP A 70 -1.49 8.66 -7.32
N PHE A 71 -1.34 9.79 -8.01
CA PHE A 71 -1.30 9.84 -9.47
C PHE A 71 -0.12 9.07 -10.06
N ALA A 72 1.05 9.18 -9.46
CA ALA A 72 2.23 8.45 -9.89
C ALA A 72 2.08 6.93 -9.68
N ILE A 73 1.47 6.49 -8.59
CA ILE A 73 1.13 5.09 -8.34
C ILE A 73 0.09 4.61 -9.37
N GLU A 74 -0.94 5.40 -9.66
CA GLU A 74 -1.93 5.08 -10.68
C GLU A 74 -1.28 4.96 -12.07
N PHE A 75 -0.35 5.87 -12.41
CA PHE A 75 0.45 5.81 -13.63
C PHE A 75 1.24 4.51 -13.72
N VAL A 76 2.06 4.20 -12.73
CA VAL A 76 2.90 2.99 -12.71
C VAL A 76 2.08 1.70 -12.85
N ASN A 77 0.90 1.66 -12.25
CA ASN A 77 0.07 0.45 -12.22
C ASN A 77 -0.77 0.24 -13.49
N ASN A 78 -1.07 1.30 -14.25
CA ASN A 78 -2.06 1.23 -15.33
C ASN A 78 -1.51 1.59 -16.71
N ILE A 79 -0.34 2.21 -16.79
CA ILE A 79 0.25 2.65 -18.07
C ILE A 79 1.24 1.59 -18.57
N GLU A 80 1.14 1.28 -19.87
CA GLU A 80 2.13 0.44 -20.55
C GLU A 80 3.40 1.25 -20.88
N LYS A 81 4.53 0.56 -21.06
CA LYS A 81 5.83 1.23 -21.20
C LYS A 81 5.84 2.22 -22.35
N GLU A 82 5.33 1.81 -23.50
CA GLU A 82 5.35 2.62 -24.74
C GLU A 82 4.50 3.89 -24.59
N GLU A 83 3.34 3.79 -23.94
CA GLU A 83 2.45 4.94 -23.67
C GLU A 83 3.06 5.92 -22.66
N GLY A 84 3.82 5.40 -21.69
CA GLY A 84 4.39 6.20 -20.60
C GLY A 84 5.65 6.97 -20.94
N LEU A 85 6.35 6.65 -22.04
CA LEU A 85 7.69 7.19 -22.33
C LEU A 85 7.73 8.72 -22.41
N SER A 86 6.70 9.36 -22.92
CA SER A 86 6.65 10.83 -23.10
C SER A 86 6.40 11.58 -21.79
N VAL A 87 5.73 10.96 -20.82
CA VAL A 87 5.27 11.62 -19.58
C VAL A 87 6.10 11.23 -18.34
N VAL A 88 6.71 10.06 -18.35
CA VAL A 88 7.48 9.57 -17.20
C VAL A 88 8.62 10.50 -16.73
N PRO A 89 9.32 11.26 -17.59
CA PRO A 89 10.36 12.20 -17.16
C PRO A 89 9.86 13.22 -16.15
N TYR A 90 8.64 13.74 -16.31
CA TYR A 90 8.05 14.74 -15.41
C TYR A 90 7.86 14.20 -13.98
N PHE A 91 7.43 12.94 -13.87
CA PHE A 91 7.31 12.27 -12.57
C PHE A 91 8.67 12.03 -11.94
N ILE A 92 9.64 11.53 -12.74
CA ILE A 92 11.00 11.26 -12.27
C ILE A 92 11.66 12.54 -11.78
N ASP A 93 11.56 13.64 -12.51
CA ASP A 93 12.18 14.91 -12.14
C ASP A 93 11.59 15.40 -10.80
N TYR A 94 10.28 15.37 -10.64
CA TYR A 94 9.63 15.77 -9.41
C TYR A 94 10.06 14.93 -8.20
N PHE A 95 10.00 13.60 -8.29
CA PHE A 95 10.36 12.74 -7.17
C PHE A 95 11.86 12.71 -6.89
N THR A 96 12.69 12.96 -7.91
CA THR A 96 14.14 13.16 -7.70
C THR A 96 14.42 14.45 -6.94
N GLU A 97 13.66 15.51 -7.17
CA GLU A 97 13.78 16.74 -6.40
C GLU A 97 13.30 16.56 -4.95
N GLU A 98 12.18 15.85 -4.73
CA GLU A 98 11.68 15.50 -3.38
C GLU A 98 12.72 14.68 -2.58
N MET A 99 13.57 13.87 -3.25
CA MET A 99 14.68 13.15 -2.60
C MET A 99 15.77 14.08 -2.03
N LYS A 100 15.82 15.34 -2.43
CA LYS A 100 16.76 16.35 -1.93
C LYS A 100 16.17 17.19 -0.79
N GLY A 101 14.85 17.16 -0.61
CA GLY A 101 14.14 17.92 0.42
C GLY A 101 14.42 17.41 1.84
N ASP A 102 13.90 18.11 2.85
CA ASP A 102 14.15 17.82 4.28
C ASP A 102 13.17 16.79 4.87
N SER A 103 12.12 16.42 4.13
CA SER A 103 11.11 15.48 4.64
C SER A 103 11.52 14.03 4.37
N GLU A 104 12.00 13.35 5.37
CA GLU A 104 12.40 11.94 5.32
C GLU A 104 11.27 11.03 4.82
N THR A 105 10.02 11.27 5.25
CA THR A 105 8.86 10.55 4.75
C THR A 105 8.68 10.71 3.23
N ARG A 106 8.85 11.94 2.71
CA ARG A 106 8.75 12.18 1.27
C ARG A 106 9.91 11.54 0.53
N GLN A 107 11.11 11.55 1.08
CA GLN A 107 12.27 10.86 0.49
C GLN A 107 12.02 9.36 0.37
N VAL A 108 11.53 8.69 1.43
CA VAL A 108 11.22 7.24 1.38
C VAL A 108 10.17 6.93 0.33
N LEU A 109 9.07 7.70 0.30
CA LEU A 109 7.99 7.50 -0.68
C LEU A 109 8.44 7.83 -2.10
N SER A 110 9.28 8.85 -2.28
CA SER A 110 9.86 9.20 -3.58
C SER A 110 10.80 8.11 -4.09
N TYR A 111 11.62 7.52 -3.23
CA TYR A 111 12.44 6.37 -3.61
C TYR A 111 11.58 5.18 -4.08
N MET A 112 10.51 4.84 -3.34
CA MET A 112 9.65 3.73 -3.69
C MET A 112 9.01 3.91 -5.07
N ILE A 113 8.48 5.10 -5.37
CA ILE A 113 7.89 5.36 -6.68
C ILE A 113 8.94 5.44 -7.80
N LEU A 114 10.13 6.00 -7.54
CA LEU A 114 11.23 6.03 -8.51
C LEU A 114 11.72 4.62 -8.87
N LYS A 115 11.77 3.70 -7.87
CA LYS A 115 12.07 2.29 -8.10
C LYS A 115 11.05 1.65 -9.06
N ASP A 116 9.77 1.92 -8.87
CA ASP A 116 8.72 1.39 -9.73
C ASP A 116 8.75 2.04 -11.13
N MET A 117 9.14 3.32 -11.24
CA MET A 117 9.28 4.02 -12.52
C MET A 117 10.50 3.54 -13.34
N ALA A 118 11.43 2.83 -12.72
CA ALA A 118 12.57 2.24 -13.42
C ALA A 118 12.18 1.30 -14.57
N LYS A 119 10.95 0.76 -14.57
CA LYS A 119 10.46 -0.04 -15.70
C LYS A 119 10.25 0.74 -17.00
N PHE A 120 10.08 2.08 -16.92
CA PHE A 120 9.85 2.95 -18.08
C PHE A 120 11.13 3.53 -18.68
N VAL A 121 12.22 3.59 -17.92
CA VAL A 121 13.48 4.21 -18.33
C VAL A 121 14.65 3.25 -18.13
N ASP A 122 15.83 3.64 -18.60
CA ASP A 122 17.06 2.92 -18.24
C ASP A 122 17.35 3.11 -16.74
N PRO A 123 17.35 2.03 -15.94
CA PRO A 123 17.55 2.12 -14.48
C PRO A 123 18.86 2.80 -14.08
N SER A 124 19.90 2.72 -14.91
CA SER A 124 21.21 3.34 -14.65
C SER A 124 21.13 4.87 -14.53
N LYS A 125 20.13 5.50 -15.18
CA LYS A 125 19.90 6.95 -15.13
C LYS A 125 19.34 7.42 -13.80
N LEU A 126 18.67 6.54 -13.04
CA LEU A 126 18.00 6.89 -11.80
C LEU A 126 18.91 6.83 -10.56
N LYS A 127 20.13 6.26 -10.68
CA LYS A 127 21.07 6.10 -9.56
C LYS A 127 20.39 5.47 -8.33
N LEU A 128 19.53 4.48 -8.54
CA LEU A 128 18.65 3.90 -7.49
C LEU A 128 19.42 3.39 -6.28
N ASP A 129 20.65 2.87 -6.46
CA ASP A 129 21.47 2.37 -5.35
C ASP A 129 21.86 3.51 -4.38
N ALA A 130 22.21 4.68 -4.89
CA ALA A 130 22.53 5.84 -4.07
C ALA A 130 21.28 6.38 -3.33
N LEU A 131 20.13 6.39 -4.01
CA LEU A 131 18.86 6.78 -3.38
C LEU A 131 18.42 5.76 -2.32
N ARG A 132 18.60 4.48 -2.60
CA ARG A 132 18.35 3.40 -1.63
C ARG A 132 19.20 3.53 -0.38
N GLN A 133 20.51 3.83 -0.54
CA GLN A 133 21.39 4.00 0.59
C GLN A 133 20.93 5.13 1.52
N LYS A 134 20.48 6.24 0.96
CA LYS A 134 19.88 7.35 1.72
C LYS A 134 18.68 6.91 2.56
N VAL A 135 17.78 6.12 1.97
CA VAL A 135 16.60 5.58 2.68
C VAL A 135 17.02 4.59 3.76
N VAL A 136 17.99 3.72 3.49
CA VAL A 136 18.55 2.78 4.47
C VAL A 136 19.14 3.53 5.66
N ASP A 137 19.94 4.57 5.43
CA ASP A 137 20.58 5.36 6.48
C ASP A 137 19.53 6.06 7.36
N PHE A 138 18.46 6.59 6.74
CA PHE A 138 17.33 7.13 7.48
C PHE A 138 16.65 6.07 8.34
N ILE A 139 16.29 4.90 7.77
CA ILE A 139 15.57 3.84 8.49
C ILE A 139 16.41 3.29 9.65
N LYS A 140 17.73 3.22 9.50
CA LYS A 140 18.65 2.85 10.58
C LYS A 140 18.59 3.81 11.77
N GLY A 141 18.54 5.10 11.51
CA GLY A 141 18.51 6.15 12.53
C GLY A 141 17.11 6.48 13.05
N SER A 142 16.05 6.05 12.38
CA SER A 142 14.67 6.43 12.71
C SER A 142 14.14 5.70 13.94
N HIS A 143 13.49 6.46 14.84
CA HIS A 143 12.77 5.93 16.00
C HIS A 143 11.26 5.87 15.77
N ASP A 144 10.74 6.49 14.69
CA ASP A 144 9.30 6.58 14.41
C ASP A 144 8.93 5.98 13.04
N LEU A 145 9.25 4.70 12.88
CA LEU A 145 8.87 3.94 11.68
C LEU A 145 7.36 3.62 11.63
N ALA A 146 6.69 3.69 12.79
CA ALA A 146 5.23 3.56 12.87
C ALA A 146 4.54 4.71 12.13
N LEU A 147 4.92 5.96 12.42
CA LEU A 147 4.40 7.14 11.74
C LEU A 147 4.68 7.09 10.24
N LEU A 148 5.87 6.67 9.83
CA LEU A 148 6.20 6.47 8.42
C LEU A 148 5.26 5.43 7.79
N SER A 149 5.09 4.27 8.43
CA SER A 149 4.20 3.20 7.94
C SER A 149 2.75 3.65 7.80
N MET A 150 2.24 4.48 8.70
CA MET A 150 0.88 5.04 8.64
C MET A 150 0.67 5.93 7.41
N LYS A 151 1.70 6.68 7.00
CA LYS A 151 1.66 7.56 5.82
C LYS A 151 1.74 6.80 4.49
N ILE A 152 2.16 5.55 4.49
CA ILE A 152 2.21 4.71 3.30
C ILE A 152 0.82 4.10 3.05
N SER A 153 0.12 4.51 1.99
CA SER A 153 -1.19 3.95 1.61
C SER A 153 -1.06 2.62 0.86
N SER A 154 -0.04 2.49 0.02
CA SER A 154 0.20 1.30 -0.81
C SER A 154 0.63 0.09 0.03
N TYR A 155 -0.04 -1.05 -0.21
CA TYR A 155 0.32 -2.33 0.41
C TYR A 155 1.71 -2.81 0.00
N ASP A 156 2.08 -2.63 -1.26
CA ASP A 156 3.39 -3.08 -1.76
C ASP A 156 4.51 -2.21 -1.21
N TYR A 157 4.29 -0.90 -1.06
CA TYR A 157 5.26 -0.01 -0.40
C TYR A 157 5.41 -0.31 1.10
N LYS A 158 4.34 -0.77 1.76
CA LYS A 158 4.46 -1.27 3.15
C LYS A 158 5.36 -2.51 3.23
N LYS A 159 5.25 -3.44 2.26
CA LYS A 159 6.16 -4.58 2.19
C LYS A 159 7.60 -4.15 1.91
N ASP A 160 7.81 -3.20 1.00
CA ASP A 160 9.13 -2.65 0.73
C ASP A 160 9.74 -2.03 2.00
N LEU A 161 8.95 -1.27 2.77
CA LEU A 161 9.40 -0.74 4.07
C LEU A 161 9.83 -1.87 5.03
N VAL A 162 9.00 -2.91 5.16
CA VAL A 162 9.32 -4.09 6.00
C VAL A 162 10.64 -4.72 5.56
N ASN A 163 10.85 -4.91 4.26
CA ASN A 163 12.09 -5.50 3.73
C ASN A 163 13.31 -4.61 4.01
N ILE A 164 13.18 -3.28 3.85
CA ILE A 164 14.28 -2.36 4.14
C ILE A 164 14.61 -2.36 5.63
N ILE A 165 13.61 -2.44 6.51
CA ILE A 165 13.83 -2.56 7.96
C ILE A 165 14.59 -3.86 8.28
N GLU A 166 14.12 -5.00 7.72
CA GLU A 166 14.77 -6.32 7.91
C GLU A 166 16.24 -6.32 7.48
N GLU A 167 16.54 -5.69 6.34
CA GLU A 167 17.88 -5.65 5.77
C GLU A 167 18.82 -4.66 6.46
N SER A 168 18.28 -3.61 7.09
CA SER A 168 19.06 -2.46 7.55
C SER A 168 19.26 -2.38 9.07
N ARG A 169 18.43 -3.07 9.87
CA ARG A 169 18.45 -2.95 11.35
C ARG A 169 18.74 -4.28 12.02
N GLU A 170 19.58 -4.29 13.03
CA GLU A 170 19.83 -5.49 13.85
C GLU A 170 18.63 -5.83 14.75
N ASP A 171 17.91 -4.80 15.23
CA ASP A 171 16.72 -4.93 16.08
C ASP A 171 15.41 -5.07 15.30
N TRP A 172 15.49 -5.34 13.99
CA TRP A 172 14.33 -5.39 13.11
C TRP A 172 13.17 -6.28 13.60
N PRO A 173 13.38 -7.43 14.28
CA PRO A 173 12.25 -8.22 14.75
C PRO A 173 11.42 -7.50 15.82
N HIS A 174 12.06 -6.74 16.70
CA HIS A 174 11.35 -5.90 17.67
C HIS A 174 10.61 -4.75 16.99
N VAL A 175 11.28 -4.06 16.06
CA VAL A 175 10.67 -2.98 15.28
C VAL A 175 9.44 -3.47 14.53
N LEU A 176 9.51 -4.62 13.85
CA LEU A 176 8.37 -5.19 13.12
C LEU A 176 7.24 -5.62 14.07
N SER A 177 7.53 -6.10 15.27
CA SER A 177 6.50 -6.44 16.24
C SER A 177 5.73 -5.21 16.73
N GLU A 178 6.39 -4.08 16.91
CA GLU A 178 5.71 -2.80 17.21
C GLU A 178 4.86 -2.31 16.04
N LEU A 179 5.36 -2.43 14.80
CA LEU A 179 4.60 -2.08 13.60
C LEU A 179 3.30 -2.86 13.44
N LEU A 180 3.19 -4.06 14.03
CA LEU A 180 1.92 -4.82 14.03
C LEU A 180 0.78 -4.08 14.74
N PHE A 181 1.08 -3.21 15.70
CA PHE A 181 0.05 -2.42 16.41
C PHE A 181 -0.37 -1.16 15.65
N GLU A 182 0.47 -0.69 14.72
CA GLU A 182 0.27 0.58 14.01
C GLU A 182 -0.11 0.39 12.52
N THR A 183 -0.15 -0.86 12.06
CA THR A 183 -0.41 -1.17 10.64
C THR A 183 -1.74 -1.88 10.44
N PRO A 184 -2.39 -1.72 9.26
CA PRO A 184 -3.59 -2.49 8.93
C PRO A 184 -3.35 -4.00 8.94
N VAL A 185 -4.34 -4.76 9.43
CA VAL A 185 -4.30 -6.24 9.54
C VAL A 185 -3.84 -6.96 8.26
N ARG A 186 -4.12 -6.40 7.10
CA ARG A 186 -3.72 -7.03 5.82
C ARG A 186 -2.20 -7.19 5.64
N ILE A 187 -1.36 -6.34 6.30
CA ILE A 187 0.11 -6.47 6.23
C ILE A 187 0.66 -7.40 7.32
N HIS A 188 -0.12 -7.69 8.37
CA HIS A 188 0.33 -8.49 9.51
C HIS A 188 0.83 -9.87 9.10
N LYS A 189 0.14 -10.54 8.16
CA LYS A 189 0.59 -11.85 7.66
C LYS A 189 1.99 -11.77 7.05
N TYR A 190 2.30 -10.68 6.34
CA TYR A 190 3.62 -10.49 5.73
C TYR A 190 4.69 -10.30 6.81
N ILE A 191 4.44 -9.42 7.78
CA ILE A 191 5.34 -9.18 8.92
C ILE A 191 5.58 -10.47 9.71
N LEU A 192 4.50 -11.19 10.09
CA LEU A 192 4.63 -12.43 10.83
C LEU A 192 5.40 -13.51 10.07
N ASN A 193 5.21 -13.64 8.76
CA ASN A 193 5.98 -14.58 7.96
C ASN A 193 7.48 -14.28 8.01
N ASN A 194 7.88 -13.01 8.02
CA ASN A 194 9.28 -12.62 8.17
C ASN A 194 9.82 -12.99 9.56
N LEU A 195 9.06 -12.71 10.63
CA LEU A 195 9.41 -13.08 12.00
C LEU A 195 9.49 -14.62 12.19
N ILE A 196 8.58 -15.39 11.57
CA ILE A 196 8.62 -16.85 11.60
C ILE A 196 9.87 -17.38 10.88
N ARG A 197 10.16 -16.84 9.69
CA ARG A 197 11.33 -17.25 8.89
C ARG A 197 12.66 -17.00 9.62
N SER A 198 12.72 -15.97 10.43
CA SER A 198 13.88 -15.66 11.27
C SER A 198 13.90 -16.36 12.63
N HIS A 199 12.95 -17.26 12.91
CA HIS A 199 12.81 -17.96 14.19
C HIS A 199 12.64 -17.01 15.40
N SER A 200 12.06 -15.82 15.20
CA SER A 200 11.81 -14.81 16.24
C SER A 200 10.58 -15.18 17.11
N TYR A 201 10.48 -16.42 17.55
CA TYR A 201 9.31 -17.00 18.21
C TYR A 201 8.93 -16.31 19.53
N SER A 202 9.93 -15.93 20.33
CA SER A 202 9.71 -15.22 21.59
C SER A 202 9.05 -13.84 21.36
N ILE A 203 9.41 -13.16 20.27
CA ILE A 203 8.81 -11.87 19.88
C ILE A 203 7.38 -12.07 19.43
N ILE A 204 7.09 -13.12 18.66
CA ILE A 204 5.72 -13.43 18.20
C ILE A 204 4.84 -13.78 19.41
N ASN A 205 5.33 -14.60 20.35
CA ASN A 205 4.59 -14.93 21.57
C ASN A 205 4.33 -13.69 22.44
N GLY A 206 5.32 -12.81 22.58
CA GLY A 206 5.15 -11.52 23.24
C GLY A 206 4.12 -10.61 22.59
N PHE A 207 4.10 -10.56 21.26
CA PHE A 207 3.05 -9.84 20.50
C PHE A 207 1.65 -10.43 20.78
N ILE A 208 1.49 -11.76 20.71
CA ILE A 208 0.22 -12.43 20.96
C ILE A 208 -0.28 -12.16 22.41
N ASP A 209 0.63 -12.24 23.39
CA ASP A 209 0.28 -11.95 24.80
C ASP A 209 -0.16 -10.49 24.98
N ARG A 210 0.52 -9.53 24.38
CA ARG A 210 0.13 -8.11 24.41
C ARG A 210 -1.22 -7.88 23.75
N VAL A 211 -1.52 -8.55 22.62
CA VAL A 211 -2.82 -8.45 21.94
C VAL A 211 -3.92 -9.01 22.82
N ILE A 212 -3.73 -10.16 23.45
CA ILE A 212 -4.74 -10.76 24.34
C ILE A 212 -4.96 -9.89 25.59
N THR A 213 -3.90 -9.34 26.17
CA THR A 213 -3.96 -8.48 27.35
C THR A 213 -4.58 -7.11 27.02
N GLY A 214 -4.21 -6.53 25.88
CA GLY A 214 -4.65 -5.23 25.40
C GLY A 214 -5.83 -5.29 24.43
N ALA A 215 -6.66 -6.32 24.46
CA ALA A 215 -7.70 -6.57 23.45
C ALA A 215 -8.71 -5.43 23.28
N LYS A 216 -9.00 -4.66 24.33
CA LYS A 216 -9.84 -3.45 24.27
C LYS A 216 -9.17 -2.32 23.47
N GLN A 217 -7.86 -2.20 23.56
CA GLN A 217 -7.08 -1.18 22.85
C GLN A 217 -6.89 -1.56 21.38
N TYR A 218 -6.80 -2.87 21.08
CA TYR A 218 -6.51 -3.40 19.75
C TYR A 218 -7.54 -4.43 19.29
N PRO A 219 -8.84 -4.09 19.22
CA PRO A 219 -9.91 -5.07 18.98
C PRO A 219 -9.78 -5.78 17.61
N ASP A 220 -9.42 -5.06 16.56
CA ASP A 220 -9.27 -5.64 15.22
C ASP A 220 -8.09 -6.61 15.14
N ILE A 221 -7.00 -6.29 15.83
CA ILE A 221 -5.82 -7.16 15.91
C ILE A 221 -6.16 -8.40 16.74
N PHE A 222 -6.86 -8.23 17.87
CA PHE A 222 -7.32 -9.33 18.69
C PHE A 222 -8.21 -10.29 17.89
N ILE A 223 -9.21 -9.77 17.16
CA ILE A 223 -10.10 -10.59 16.33
C ILE A 223 -9.30 -11.36 15.28
N TRP A 224 -8.33 -10.71 14.64
CA TRP A 224 -7.48 -11.35 13.64
C TRP A 224 -6.60 -12.45 14.25
N VAL A 225 -5.94 -12.20 15.37
CA VAL A 225 -5.13 -13.19 16.11
C VAL A 225 -6.00 -14.35 16.56
N ALA A 226 -7.13 -14.09 17.23
CA ALA A 226 -8.05 -15.11 17.70
C ALA A 226 -8.56 -16.02 16.58
N ARG A 227 -8.93 -15.44 15.43
CA ARG A 227 -9.37 -16.20 14.26
C ARG A 227 -8.29 -17.14 13.76
N ASN A 228 -7.03 -16.70 13.64
CA ASN A 228 -5.95 -17.55 13.16
C ASN A 228 -5.59 -18.66 14.15
N LEU A 229 -5.60 -18.39 15.44
CA LEU A 229 -5.35 -19.38 16.50
C LEU A 229 -6.47 -20.42 16.59
N LEU A 230 -7.75 -19.99 16.57
CA LEU A 230 -8.90 -20.89 16.71
C LEU A 230 -9.19 -21.70 15.43
N SER A 231 -8.91 -21.15 14.25
CA SER A 231 -9.05 -21.89 12.97
C SER A 231 -7.90 -22.85 12.69
N LYS A 232 -6.94 -22.98 13.59
CA LYS A 232 -5.71 -23.76 13.44
C LYS A 232 -4.88 -23.36 12.19
N GLN A 233 -5.03 -22.13 11.70
CA GLN A 233 -4.13 -21.62 10.65
C GLN A 233 -2.72 -21.40 11.21
N TRP A 234 -2.62 -21.12 12.52
CA TRP A 234 -1.38 -21.07 13.28
C TRP A 234 -1.32 -22.26 14.23
N ASP A 235 -1.04 -23.42 13.70
CA ASP A 235 -0.85 -24.67 14.44
C ASP A 235 0.65 -24.98 14.52
N TYR A 236 1.37 -24.19 15.33
CA TYR A 236 2.81 -24.30 15.51
C TYR A 236 3.12 -24.73 16.96
N ASP A 237 3.99 -25.73 17.11
CA ASP A 237 4.38 -26.26 18.44
C ASP A 237 5.05 -25.24 19.38
N TRP A 238 5.64 -24.19 18.80
CA TRP A 238 6.31 -23.10 19.55
C TRP A 238 5.37 -21.99 19.99
N LEU A 239 4.10 -22.02 19.61
CA LEU A 239 3.12 -21.01 20.02
C LEU A 239 2.71 -21.23 21.49
N ASP A 240 2.96 -20.23 22.33
CA ASP A 240 2.57 -20.21 23.73
C ASP A 240 1.38 -19.27 23.95
N TYR A 241 0.19 -19.83 24.07
CA TYR A 241 -1.03 -19.07 24.37
C TYR A 241 -2.08 -19.92 25.12
N SER A 242 -2.86 -19.29 26.00
CA SER A 242 -3.96 -19.95 26.69
C SER A 242 -5.26 -19.79 25.89
N ARG A 243 -5.85 -20.90 25.44
CA ARG A 243 -7.18 -20.92 24.80
C ARG A 243 -8.27 -20.40 25.71
N GLU A 244 -8.19 -20.71 27.01
CA GLU A 244 -9.13 -20.23 28.02
C GLU A 244 -9.05 -18.72 28.15
N ARG A 245 -7.84 -18.15 28.29
CA ARG A 245 -7.63 -16.71 28.36
C ARG A 245 -8.13 -15.99 27.10
N LEU A 246 -7.88 -16.57 25.92
CA LEU A 246 -8.38 -16.05 24.65
C LEU A 246 -9.92 -16.01 24.61
N ALA A 247 -10.59 -17.10 25.05
CA ALA A 247 -12.05 -17.18 25.10
C ALA A 247 -12.65 -16.19 26.10
N VAL A 248 -12.12 -16.13 27.32
CA VAL A 248 -12.57 -15.19 28.36
C VAL A 248 -12.44 -13.75 27.89
N THR A 249 -11.34 -13.40 27.25
CA THR A 249 -11.12 -12.05 26.70
C THR A 249 -12.12 -11.74 25.59
N GLY A 250 -12.38 -12.69 24.68
CA GLY A 250 -13.39 -12.54 23.64
C GLY A 250 -14.80 -12.32 24.19
N PHE A 251 -15.21 -13.08 25.22
CA PHE A 251 -16.51 -12.89 25.91
C PHE A 251 -16.63 -11.52 26.57
N ARG A 252 -15.57 -11.03 27.19
CA ARG A 252 -15.56 -9.67 27.77
C ARG A 252 -15.78 -8.59 26.74
N LEU A 253 -15.09 -8.67 25.59
CA LEU A 253 -15.25 -7.71 24.51
C LEU A 253 -16.65 -7.69 23.88
N MET A 254 -17.36 -8.84 23.89
CA MET A 254 -18.73 -8.92 23.34
C MET A 254 -19.79 -8.35 24.30
N ASN A 255 -19.49 -8.24 25.58
CA ASN A 255 -20.45 -7.82 26.63
C ASN A 255 -20.23 -6.36 27.10
N GLU A 256 -19.28 -5.66 26.54
CA GLU A 256 -19.01 -4.22 26.77
C GLU A 256 -19.39 -3.38 25.54
#